data_b6aee7fe1d09ac61028aeb196f454e1b
#
_entry.id   b6aee7fe1d09ac61028aeb196f454e1b
#
_cell.length_a   1.000
_cell.length_b   1.000
_cell.length_c   1.000
_cell.angle_alpha   90.00
_cell.angle_beta   90.00
_cell.angle_gamma   90.00
#
_symmetry.space_group_name_H-M   'P 1'
#
loop_
_entity.id
_entity.type
_entity.pdbx_description
1 polymer ?
#
loop_
_entity_poly.entity_id
_entity_poly.type
_entity_poly.pdbx_seq_one_letter_code
_entity_poly.pdbx_strand_id
1 'polypeptide(L)'
;MYKRQDLYSVDENSELRRDQIREVNTRLSDLASVLRNTKSTLDAELTAISRNLAAWMVVIKKEKATYETLNKFSYDHQRKTLIAEAWAPTSALGLIKSTLSDVNERAGLSVPTIVNQIRTTKTPPTYFKVNRFTNGFQTIIDAYGTIKYREVNPALPAIVTFPFMFAVMFGDAGHGVILLLAALAMIYYERRLERSKLDELFSMMFYGRYIVFMMGLFSIYTGLIYCDAFSLGLPWFKSMWVWDNDGKGPTAHRVEGHTYPFGLDYRWHDTENDLLFSNSYKMKLSILLGWVHMTFSLMWSLVNARYFKTPIDIWGNFVPGMIFFQSIFGYLSFSIVYKWSIDWAARGQDPPSLLNMLIYMFLQPGTLEDPDQPLYPGQATVQVILLLMALVCVPILLFLKPFYLRWEHNRAQALGYRSIGETARVSALDDDEDTNGNANGGRESFGDDDDGIAMITQDIGHGEEHEEFDFGEIMIHQVIHTIGKPILHTLPYSNNY
;
A
#
# COMPACT_ATOMS: atom_id res chain seq x y z
N MET A 1 17.09 -12.08 42.80
CA MET A 1 16.18 -13.23 42.79
C MET A 1 16.05 -13.75 44.24
N TYR A 2 15.10 -13.23 45.00
CA TYR A 2 14.87 -13.64 46.37
C TYR A 2 14.08 -14.95 46.38
N LYS A 3 14.69 -16.05 46.79
CA LYS A 3 13.99 -17.30 47.06
C LYS A 3 13.13 -17.08 48.31
N ARG A 4 11.81 -17.11 48.15
CA ARG A 4 10.87 -17.21 49.26
C ARG A 4 11.13 -18.55 49.95
N GLN A 5 11.71 -18.52 51.13
CA GLN A 5 11.79 -19.68 52.02
C GLN A 5 10.51 -19.69 52.83
N ASP A 6 9.62 -20.61 52.51
CA ASP A 6 8.48 -20.90 53.37
C ASP A 6 8.99 -21.60 54.60
N LEU A 7 8.78 -20.98 55.77
CA LEU A 7 9.12 -21.55 57.08
C LEU A 7 8.08 -22.64 57.39
N TYR A 8 8.48 -23.89 57.26
CA TYR A 8 7.68 -25.00 57.74
C TYR A 8 7.95 -25.20 59.23
N SER A 9 6.88 -25.32 60.05
CA SER A 9 6.98 -25.71 61.46
C SER A 9 7.43 -27.17 61.55
N VAL A 10 8.59 -27.37 62.08
CA VAL A 10 9.16 -28.73 62.25
C VAL A 10 8.93 -29.16 63.71
N ASP A 11 8.25 -30.29 63.85
CA ASP A 11 8.03 -30.89 65.20
C ASP A 11 9.36 -31.26 65.90
N GLU A 12 9.50 -30.96 67.18
CA GLU A 12 10.72 -31.25 67.93
C GLU A 12 10.91 -32.75 68.14
N ASN A 13 9.84 -33.55 68.08
CA ASN A 13 9.89 -34.99 68.28
C ASN A 13 10.45 -35.75 67.09
N SER A 14 11.53 -36.47 67.21
CA SER A 14 12.24 -37.17 66.14
C SER A 14 11.41 -38.28 65.45
N GLU A 15 10.52 -38.95 66.18
CA GLU A 15 9.66 -39.99 65.65
C GLU A 15 8.54 -39.39 64.77
N LEU A 16 7.90 -38.35 65.26
CA LEU A 16 6.86 -37.63 64.46
C LEU A 16 7.42 -37.06 63.16
N ARG A 17 8.63 -36.52 63.17
CA ARG A 17 9.31 -36.06 61.95
C ARG A 17 9.57 -37.18 60.98
N ARG A 18 9.98 -38.37 61.45
CA ARG A 18 10.18 -39.52 60.56
C ARG A 18 8.89 -40.00 59.91
N ASP A 19 7.80 -39.99 60.64
CA ASP A 19 6.50 -40.38 60.16
C ASP A 19 5.96 -39.33 59.14
N GLN A 20 6.10 -38.04 59.39
CA GLN A 20 5.79 -36.98 58.46
C GLN A 20 6.62 -37.08 57.15
N ILE A 21 7.92 -37.34 57.29
CA ILE A 21 8.81 -37.54 56.14
C ILE A 21 8.34 -38.76 55.32
N ARG A 22 7.96 -39.85 56.00
CA ARG A 22 7.47 -41.07 55.33
C ARG A 22 6.15 -40.79 54.60
N GLU A 23 5.23 -40.06 55.25
CA GLU A 23 3.96 -39.68 54.66
C GLU A 23 4.16 -38.77 53.43
N VAL A 24 5.00 -37.74 53.53
CA VAL A 24 5.32 -36.83 52.43
C VAL A 24 5.98 -37.61 51.27
N ASN A 25 6.92 -38.51 51.56
CA ASN A 25 7.55 -39.35 50.54
C ASN A 25 6.54 -40.29 49.85
N THR A 26 5.59 -40.85 50.60
CA THR A 26 4.52 -41.67 50.02
C THR A 26 3.63 -40.84 49.12
N ARG A 27 3.18 -39.66 49.58
CA ARG A 27 2.38 -38.73 48.76
C ARG A 27 3.15 -38.28 47.51
N LEU A 28 4.45 -38.02 47.61
CA LEU A 28 5.29 -37.63 46.49
C LEU A 28 5.45 -38.78 45.47
N SER A 29 5.62 -40.03 45.97
CA SER A 29 5.67 -41.21 45.11
C SER A 29 4.34 -41.46 44.38
N ASP A 30 3.22 -41.27 45.08
CA ASP A 30 1.88 -41.42 44.51
C ASP A 30 1.63 -40.35 43.47
N LEU A 31 1.95 -39.08 43.77
CA LEU A 31 1.83 -37.98 42.84
C LEU A 31 2.69 -38.18 41.58
N ALA A 32 3.94 -38.65 41.77
CA ALA A 32 4.84 -38.98 40.66
C ALA A 32 4.33 -40.14 39.81
N SER A 33 3.64 -41.10 40.41
CA SER A 33 2.99 -42.20 39.68
C SER A 33 1.79 -41.71 38.88
N VAL A 34 0.92 -40.90 39.49
CA VAL A 34 -0.23 -40.30 38.78
C VAL A 34 0.26 -39.42 37.63
N LEU A 35 1.27 -38.59 37.85
CA LEU A 35 1.84 -37.74 36.81
C LEU A 35 2.39 -38.56 35.64
N ARG A 36 3.12 -39.66 35.92
CA ARG A 36 3.63 -40.56 34.87
C ARG A 36 2.52 -41.22 34.09
N ASN A 37 1.48 -41.72 34.75
CA ASN A 37 0.35 -42.34 34.11
C ASN A 37 -0.40 -41.32 33.24
N THR A 38 -0.69 -40.13 33.76
CA THR A 38 -1.36 -39.06 32.98
C THR A 38 -0.54 -38.66 31.77
N LYS A 39 0.79 -38.50 31.94
CA LYS A 39 1.68 -38.18 30.81
C LYS A 39 1.70 -39.33 29.77
N SER A 40 1.78 -40.57 30.19
CA SER A 40 1.75 -41.73 29.29
C SER A 40 0.43 -41.82 28.53
N THR A 41 -0.70 -41.56 29.19
CA THR A 41 -2.01 -41.53 28.54
C THR A 41 -2.09 -40.38 27.55
N LEU A 42 -1.63 -39.19 27.96
CA LEU A 42 -1.58 -38.04 27.07
C LEU A 42 -0.73 -38.30 25.81
N ASP A 43 0.46 -38.87 25.97
CA ASP A 43 1.35 -39.19 24.85
C ASP A 43 0.73 -40.25 23.91
N ALA A 44 0.03 -41.25 24.47
CA ALA A 44 -0.69 -42.27 23.67
C ALA A 44 -1.83 -41.63 22.85
N GLU A 45 -2.65 -40.77 23.49
CA GLU A 45 -3.74 -40.04 22.81
C GLU A 45 -3.21 -39.09 21.74
N LEU A 46 -2.19 -38.30 22.04
CA LEU A 46 -1.56 -37.40 21.07
C LEU A 46 -0.97 -38.17 19.89
N THR A 47 -0.41 -39.33 20.12
CA THR A 47 0.11 -40.21 19.06
C THR A 47 -1.03 -40.75 18.18
N ALA A 48 -2.14 -41.15 18.78
CA ALA A 48 -3.33 -41.62 18.04
C ALA A 48 -3.94 -40.47 17.19
N ILE A 49 -4.06 -39.28 17.75
CA ILE A 49 -4.53 -38.08 17.06
C ILE A 49 -3.59 -37.72 15.91
N SER A 50 -2.27 -37.71 16.14
CA SER A 50 -1.29 -37.31 15.12
C SER A 50 -1.35 -38.14 13.84
N ARG A 51 -1.69 -39.44 13.95
CA ARG A 51 -1.83 -40.34 12.80
C ARG A 51 -2.96 -39.90 11.87
N ASN A 52 -4.05 -39.40 12.41
CA ASN A 52 -5.26 -39.07 11.67
C ASN A 52 -5.41 -37.56 11.41
N LEU A 53 -4.63 -36.71 12.09
CA LEU A 53 -4.75 -35.26 12.04
C LEU A 53 -4.69 -34.70 10.62
N ALA A 54 -3.76 -35.21 9.79
CA ALA A 54 -3.61 -34.77 8.42
C ALA A 54 -4.85 -35.07 7.58
N ALA A 55 -5.44 -36.27 7.74
CA ALA A 55 -6.66 -36.63 7.06
C ALA A 55 -7.86 -35.80 7.51
N TRP A 56 -8.01 -35.59 8.84
CA TRP A 56 -9.07 -34.74 9.38
C TRP A 56 -8.96 -33.29 8.89
N MET A 57 -7.74 -32.74 8.85
CA MET A 57 -7.52 -31.39 8.33
C MET A 57 -7.92 -31.24 6.87
N VAL A 58 -7.68 -32.27 6.04
CA VAL A 58 -8.11 -32.27 4.62
C VAL A 58 -9.62 -32.33 4.52
N VAL A 59 -10.28 -33.20 5.31
CA VAL A 59 -11.74 -33.30 5.32
C VAL A 59 -12.38 -32.00 5.75
N ILE A 60 -11.93 -31.43 6.89
CA ILE A 60 -12.45 -30.16 7.40
C ILE A 60 -12.27 -29.02 6.39
N LYS A 61 -11.11 -28.93 5.73
CA LYS A 61 -10.89 -27.92 4.70
C LYS A 61 -11.82 -28.10 3.50
N LYS A 62 -12.09 -29.31 3.07
CA LYS A 62 -13.04 -29.60 2.00
C LYS A 62 -14.47 -29.22 2.37
N GLU A 63 -14.93 -29.64 3.56
CA GLU A 63 -16.25 -29.30 4.06
C GLU A 63 -16.41 -27.79 4.22
N LYS A 64 -15.42 -27.12 4.84
CA LYS A 64 -15.41 -25.68 4.98
C LYS A 64 -15.54 -24.98 3.62
N ALA A 65 -14.74 -25.39 2.63
CA ALA A 65 -14.79 -24.80 1.29
C ALA A 65 -16.15 -25.05 0.61
N THR A 66 -16.78 -26.20 0.84
CA THR A 66 -18.11 -26.51 0.33
C THR A 66 -19.17 -25.59 0.94
N TYR A 67 -19.18 -25.42 2.26
CA TYR A 67 -20.12 -24.51 2.92
C TYR A 67 -19.87 -23.04 2.60
N GLU A 68 -18.61 -22.60 2.52
CA GLU A 68 -18.28 -21.24 2.08
C GLU A 68 -18.75 -20.96 0.65
N THR A 69 -18.70 -21.98 -0.22
CA THR A 69 -19.22 -21.85 -1.59
C THR A 69 -20.72 -21.82 -1.59
N LEU A 70 -21.40 -22.71 -0.84
CA LEU A 70 -22.86 -22.77 -0.73
C LEU A 70 -23.44 -21.45 -0.20
N ASN A 71 -22.77 -20.81 0.76
CA ASN A 71 -23.20 -19.53 1.31
C ASN A 71 -23.17 -18.36 0.28
N LYS A 72 -22.47 -18.54 -0.84
CA LYS A 72 -22.43 -17.55 -1.94
C LYS A 72 -23.53 -17.78 -2.98
N PHE A 73 -24.30 -18.83 -2.85
CA PHE A 73 -25.40 -19.16 -3.74
C PHE A 73 -26.73 -18.76 -3.12
N SER A 74 -27.61 -18.19 -3.92
CA SER A 74 -29.03 -17.99 -3.59
C SER A 74 -29.80 -19.24 -3.96
N TYR A 75 -30.68 -19.69 -3.07
CA TYR A 75 -31.51 -20.86 -3.32
C TYR A 75 -32.89 -20.42 -3.82
N ASP A 76 -33.20 -20.78 -5.08
CA ASP A 76 -34.53 -20.58 -5.64
C ASP A 76 -35.46 -21.72 -5.17
N HIS A 77 -36.41 -21.39 -4.27
CA HIS A 77 -37.34 -22.35 -3.72
C HIS A 77 -38.34 -22.92 -4.76
N GLN A 78 -38.67 -22.14 -5.79
CA GLN A 78 -39.63 -22.56 -6.81
C GLN A 78 -39.02 -23.56 -7.77
N ARG A 79 -37.80 -23.27 -8.23
CA ARG A 79 -37.07 -24.08 -9.21
C ARG A 79 -36.17 -25.13 -8.57
N LYS A 80 -35.99 -25.11 -7.26
CA LYS A 80 -35.05 -25.97 -6.50
C LYS A 80 -33.65 -25.94 -7.07
N THR A 81 -33.19 -24.77 -7.50
CA THR A 81 -31.90 -24.55 -8.11
C THR A 81 -31.05 -23.58 -7.29
N LEU A 82 -29.74 -23.76 -7.32
CA LEU A 82 -28.77 -22.85 -6.74
C LEU A 82 -28.31 -21.86 -7.82
N ILE A 83 -28.48 -20.58 -7.56
CA ILE A 83 -28.10 -19.50 -8.48
C ILE A 83 -27.00 -18.68 -7.84
N ALA A 84 -25.95 -18.36 -8.59
CA ALA A 84 -24.91 -17.44 -8.17
C ALA A 84 -24.49 -16.54 -9.31
N GLU A 85 -24.25 -15.27 -8.99
CA GLU A 85 -23.66 -14.29 -9.90
C GLU A 85 -22.20 -14.08 -9.53
N ALA A 86 -21.34 -14.05 -10.50
CA ALA A 86 -19.92 -13.84 -10.29
C ALA A 86 -19.27 -13.08 -11.44
N TRP A 87 -18.28 -12.26 -11.11
CA TRP A 87 -17.43 -11.63 -12.10
C TRP A 87 -16.30 -12.57 -12.52
N ALA A 88 -16.07 -12.71 -13.82
CA ALA A 88 -14.98 -13.52 -14.34
C ALA A 88 -14.27 -12.77 -15.48
N PRO A 89 -12.93 -12.92 -15.60
CA PRO A 89 -12.22 -12.38 -16.75
C PRO A 89 -12.68 -13.06 -18.04
N THR A 90 -12.95 -12.26 -19.08
CA THR A 90 -13.43 -12.80 -20.38
C THR A 90 -12.50 -13.85 -20.97
N SER A 91 -11.20 -13.73 -20.74
CA SER A 91 -10.19 -14.71 -21.17
C SER A 91 -10.32 -16.06 -20.49
N ALA A 92 -10.90 -16.13 -19.29
CA ALA A 92 -11.07 -17.38 -18.53
C ALA A 92 -12.44 -18.05 -18.78
N LEU A 93 -13.36 -17.43 -19.51
CA LEU A 93 -14.72 -17.94 -19.71
C LEU A 93 -14.74 -19.32 -20.38
N GLY A 94 -13.86 -19.55 -21.35
CA GLY A 94 -13.69 -20.86 -22.00
C GLY A 94 -13.23 -21.94 -21.02
N LEU A 95 -12.26 -21.60 -20.17
CA LEU A 95 -11.74 -22.50 -19.14
C LEU A 95 -12.80 -22.82 -18.08
N ILE A 96 -13.60 -21.84 -17.67
CA ILE A 96 -14.69 -22.04 -16.70
C ILE A 96 -15.71 -23.02 -17.26
N LYS A 97 -16.17 -22.82 -18.50
CA LYS A 97 -17.13 -23.72 -19.15
C LYS A 97 -16.60 -25.15 -19.30
N SER A 98 -15.35 -25.34 -19.74
CA SER A 98 -14.76 -26.67 -19.85
C SER A 98 -14.59 -27.35 -18.48
N THR A 99 -14.13 -26.62 -17.48
CA THR A 99 -13.97 -27.16 -16.11
C THR A 99 -15.32 -27.60 -15.51
N LEU A 100 -16.37 -26.80 -15.70
CA LEU A 100 -17.70 -27.17 -15.23
C LEU A 100 -18.27 -28.40 -15.97
N SER A 101 -18.03 -28.50 -17.29
CA SER A 101 -18.39 -29.70 -18.05
C SER A 101 -17.69 -30.96 -17.51
N ASP A 102 -16.37 -30.86 -17.30
CA ASP A 102 -15.57 -31.99 -16.77
C ASP A 102 -16.03 -32.38 -15.35
N VAL A 103 -16.40 -31.44 -14.51
CA VAL A 103 -16.91 -31.70 -13.17
C VAL A 103 -18.28 -32.37 -13.23
N ASN A 104 -19.18 -31.91 -14.12
CA ASN A 104 -20.51 -32.51 -14.32
C ASN A 104 -20.40 -33.96 -14.77
N GLU A 105 -19.52 -34.28 -15.72
CA GLU A 105 -19.25 -35.65 -16.18
C GLU A 105 -18.71 -36.53 -15.07
N ARG A 106 -17.73 -36.03 -14.29
CA ARG A 106 -17.15 -36.79 -13.15
C ARG A 106 -18.14 -37.03 -12.02
N ALA A 107 -19.04 -36.08 -11.79
CA ALA A 107 -20.06 -36.19 -10.76
C ALA A 107 -21.30 -37.00 -11.19
N GLY A 108 -21.42 -37.33 -12.49
CA GLY A 108 -22.55 -38.08 -13.04
C GLY A 108 -23.90 -37.37 -12.87
N LEU A 109 -23.88 -36.02 -12.91
CA LEU A 109 -25.07 -35.20 -12.73
C LEU A 109 -26.01 -35.31 -13.94
N SER A 110 -27.29 -35.61 -13.72
CA SER A 110 -28.30 -35.64 -14.75
C SER A 110 -28.63 -34.27 -15.36
N VAL A 111 -28.42 -33.21 -14.59
CA VAL A 111 -28.65 -31.85 -15.05
C VAL A 111 -27.31 -31.09 -15.02
N PRO A 112 -26.84 -30.58 -16.18
CA PRO A 112 -25.58 -29.86 -16.24
C PRO A 112 -25.69 -28.46 -15.62
N THR A 113 -24.59 -27.96 -15.06
CA THR A 113 -24.48 -26.60 -14.62
C THR A 113 -24.51 -25.66 -15.82
N ILE A 114 -25.44 -24.70 -15.80
CA ILE A 114 -25.62 -23.72 -16.89
C ILE A 114 -24.87 -22.43 -16.54
N VAL A 115 -24.06 -21.93 -17.48
CA VAL A 115 -23.34 -20.66 -17.36
C VAL A 115 -23.87 -19.68 -18.40
N ASN A 116 -24.57 -18.68 -17.95
CA ASN A 116 -25.08 -17.61 -18.80
C ASN A 116 -24.27 -16.32 -18.56
N GLN A 117 -23.96 -15.63 -19.65
CA GLN A 117 -23.33 -14.33 -19.57
C GLN A 117 -24.41 -13.24 -19.51
N ILE A 118 -24.49 -12.56 -18.38
CA ILE A 118 -25.45 -11.48 -18.16
C ILE A 118 -24.80 -10.16 -18.58
N ARG A 119 -25.52 -9.33 -19.32
CA ARG A 119 -25.12 -7.96 -19.62
C ARG A 119 -25.54 -7.07 -18.48
N THR A 120 -24.59 -6.31 -17.93
CA THR A 120 -24.84 -5.40 -16.82
C THR A 120 -24.20 -4.04 -17.07
N THR A 121 -24.81 -3.01 -16.51
CA THR A 121 -24.27 -1.64 -16.50
C THR A 121 -23.35 -1.37 -15.29
N LYS A 122 -23.33 -2.30 -14.31
CA LYS A 122 -22.46 -2.18 -13.14
C LYS A 122 -20.99 -2.25 -13.53
N THR A 123 -20.16 -1.47 -12.86
CA THR A 123 -18.70 -1.48 -13.08
C THR A 123 -18.11 -2.77 -12.53
N PRO A 124 -17.40 -3.58 -13.34
CA PRO A 124 -16.77 -4.79 -12.87
C PRO A 124 -15.58 -4.49 -11.95
N PRO A 125 -15.25 -5.41 -11.02
CA PRO A 125 -14.04 -5.31 -10.24
C PRO A 125 -12.79 -5.41 -11.15
N THR A 126 -11.72 -4.74 -10.77
CA THR A 126 -10.49 -4.72 -11.55
C THR A 126 -9.72 -6.03 -11.40
N TYR A 127 -9.37 -6.63 -12.52
CA TYR A 127 -8.53 -7.84 -12.56
C TYR A 127 -7.24 -7.55 -13.33
N PHE A 128 -6.10 -7.75 -12.67
CA PHE A 128 -4.78 -7.69 -13.29
C PHE A 128 -4.19 -9.09 -13.43
N LYS A 129 -3.76 -9.44 -14.64
CA LYS A 129 -3.02 -10.67 -14.86
C LYS A 129 -1.58 -10.45 -14.38
N VAL A 130 -1.28 -10.89 -13.17
CA VAL A 130 0.05 -10.78 -12.58
C VAL A 130 0.86 -12.06 -12.75
N ASN A 131 2.17 -11.91 -12.88
CA ASN A 131 3.14 -12.99 -12.87
C ASN A 131 3.82 -13.05 -11.49
N ARG A 132 4.57 -14.11 -11.19
CA ARG A 132 5.32 -14.23 -9.93
C ARG A 132 6.22 -13.02 -9.65
N PHE A 133 6.81 -12.43 -10.70
CA PHE A 133 7.64 -11.25 -10.60
C PHE A 133 6.81 -9.98 -10.29
N THR A 134 5.73 -9.75 -11.02
CA THR A 134 4.92 -8.53 -10.90
C THR A 134 3.97 -8.53 -9.71
N ASN A 135 3.68 -9.72 -9.16
CA ASN A 135 2.75 -9.87 -8.04
C ASN A 135 3.16 -9.05 -6.80
N GLY A 136 4.45 -9.05 -6.45
CA GLY A 136 4.94 -8.28 -5.30
C GLY A 136 4.71 -6.76 -5.46
N PHE A 137 4.97 -6.24 -6.66
CA PHE A 137 4.75 -4.81 -6.96
C PHE A 137 3.26 -4.45 -6.97
N GLN A 138 2.42 -5.33 -7.53
CA GLN A 138 0.97 -5.13 -7.51
C GLN A 138 0.42 -5.15 -6.08
N THR A 139 0.89 -6.07 -5.24
CA THR A 139 0.48 -6.15 -3.83
C THR A 139 0.82 -4.87 -3.05
N ILE A 140 1.99 -4.25 -3.32
CA ILE A 140 2.33 -2.95 -2.70
C ILE A 140 1.33 -1.88 -3.13
N ILE A 141 0.98 -1.81 -4.41
CA ILE A 141 0.03 -0.82 -4.91
C ILE A 141 -1.38 -1.08 -4.34
N ASP A 142 -1.82 -2.33 -4.32
CA ASP A 142 -3.13 -2.72 -3.79
C ASP A 142 -3.25 -2.41 -2.28
N ALA A 143 -2.13 -2.38 -1.54
CA ALA A 143 -2.10 -1.96 -0.14
C ALA A 143 -2.42 -0.46 0.05
N TYR A 144 -2.20 0.38 -0.96
CA TYR A 144 -2.57 1.81 -0.92
C TYR A 144 -4.01 2.07 -1.32
N GLY A 145 -4.64 1.17 -2.04
CA GLY A 145 -6.03 1.27 -2.47
C GLY A 145 -6.34 0.44 -3.71
N THR A 146 -7.63 0.11 -3.87
CA THR A 146 -8.12 -0.64 -5.02
C THR A 146 -8.21 0.27 -6.25
N ILE A 147 -7.61 -0.17 -7.35
CA ILE A 147 -7.64 0.55 -8.62
C ILE A 147 -9.01 0.36 -9.28
N LYS A 148 -9.64 1.44 -9.70
CA LYS A 148 -10.94 1.38 -10.39
C LYS A 148 -10.83 0.72 -11.77
N TYR A 149 -11.92 0.17 -12.24
CA TYR A 149 -11.95 -0.46 -13.58
C TYR A 149 -11.57 0.54 -14.67
N ARG A 150 -10.62 0.16 -15.52
CA ARG A 150 -10.03 0.97 -16.58
C ARG A 150 -9.21 2.20 -16.12
N GLU A 151 -8.89 2.29 -14.86
CA GLU A 151 -7.90 3.24 -14.37
C GLU A 151 -6.49 2.77 -14.73
N VAL A 152 -5.58 3.71 -14.91
CA VAL A 152 -4.19 3.38 -15.23
C VAL A 152 -3.53 2.68 -14.03
N ASN A 153 -2.91 1.52 -14.28
CA ASN A 153 -2.21 0.77 -13.24
C ASN A 153 -0.82 1.34 -12.97
N PRO A 154 -0.56 1.94 -11.79
CA PRO A 154 0.76 2.48 -11.43
C PRO A 154 1.79 1.40 -11.11
N ALA A 155 1.41 0.12 -11.02
CA ALA A 155 2.33 -0.97 -10.73
C ALA A 155 3.39 -1.15 -11.84
N LEU A 156 3.05 -0.90 -13.10
CA LEU A 156 4.00 -1.05 -14.20
C LEU A 156 5.21 -0.11 -14.08
N PRO A 157 5.05 1.22 -13.97
CA PRO A 157 6.20 2.11 -13.75
C PRO A 157 6.86 1.86 -12.38
N ALA A 158 6.12 1.46 -11.34
CA ALA A 158 6.65 1.19 -10.02
C ALA A 158 7.68 0.05 -10.00
N ILE A 159 7.64 -0.89 -10.95
CA ILE A 159 8.65 -1.96 -11.08
C ILE A 159 10.07 -1.37 -11.21
N VAL A 160 10.20 -0.27 -11.91
CA VAL A 160 11.51 0.39 -12.13
C VAL A 160 11.73 1.54 -11.16
N THR A 161 10.71 2.42 -11.00
CA THR A 161 10.87 3.66 -10.23
C THR A 161 11.06 3.41 -8.74
N PHE A 162 10.32 2.48 -8.14
CA PHE A 162 10.41 2.22 -6.71
C PHE A 162 11.80 1.66 -6.29
N PRO A 163 12.33 0.58 -6.91
CA PRO A 163 13.67 0.10 -6.59
C PRO A 163 14.77 1.10 -6.94
N PHE A 164 14.61 1.88 -8.02
CA PHE A 164 15.56 2.89 -8.41
C PHE A 164 15.65 4.05 -7.40
N MET A 165 14.50 4.55 -6.94
CA MET A 165 14.47 5.60 -5.92
C MET A 165 15.08 5.14 -4.60
N PHE A 166 14.82 3.89 -4.20
CA PHE A 166 15.51 3.29 -3.06
C PHE A 166 17.02 3.29 -3.26
N ALA A 167 17.48 2.85 -4.41
CA ALA A 167 18.89 2.75 -4.73
C ALA A 167 19.62 4.12 -4.75
N VAL A 168 18.97 5.17 -5.26
CA VAL A 168 19.51 6.53 -5.26
C VAL A 168 19.77 7.04 -3.83
N MET A 169 18.90 6.67 -2.89
CA MET A 169 19.07 7.03 -1.47
C MET A 169 20.06 6.13 -0.76
N PHE A 170 20.04 4.83 -1.06
CA PHE A 170 20.89 3.83 -0.41
C PHE A 170 22.35 3.87 -0.90
N GLY A 171 22.57 3.96 -2.21
CA GLY A 171 23.80 4.29 -2.93
C GLY A 171 25.10 3.59 -2.53
N ASP A 172 25.05 2.32 -2.10
CA ASP A 172 26.21 1.53 -1.69
C ASP A 172 26.29 0.24 -2.51
N ALA A 173 27.39 0.05 -3.24
CA ALA A 173 27.59 -1.14 -4.08
C ALA A 173 27.80 -2.41 -3.27
N GLY A 174 28.51 -2.36 -2.14
CA GLY A 174 28.81 -3.53 -1.30
C GLY A 174 27.55 -4.09 -0.64
N HIS A 175 26.77 -3.24 -0.01
CA HIS A 175 25.49 -3.64 0.56
C HIS A 175 24.47 -4.05 -0.51
N GLY A 176 24.52 -3.41 -1.69
CA GLY A 176 23.72 -3.81 -2.86
C GLY A 176 24.00 -5.25 -3.30
N VAL A 177 25.26 -5.67 -3.31
CA VAL A 177 25.65 -7.07 -3.61
C VAL A 177 25.09 -8.03 -2.55
N ILE A 178 25.15 -7.68 -1.27
CA ILE A 178 24.57 -8.52 -0.19
C ILE A 178 23.06 -8.69 -0.40
N LEU A 179 22.33 -7.60 -0.65
CA LEU A 179 20.91 -7.65 -0.93
C LEU A 179 20.58 -8.50 -2.16
N LEU A 180 21.36 -8.35 -3.22
CA LEU A 180 21.21 -9.12 -4.45
C LEU A 180 21.43 -10.61 -4.21
N LEU A 181 22.48 -10.99 -3.49
CA LEU A 181 22.78 -12.39 -3.16
C LEU A 181 21.71 -13.00 -2.26
N ALA A 182 21.21 -12.25 -1.26
CA ALA A 182 20.12 -12.69 -0.41
C ALA A 182 18.83 -12.92 -1.22
N ALA A 183 18.48 -12.01 -2.13
CA ALA A 183 17.33 -12.15 -3.01
C ALA A 183 17.48 -13.34 -3.96
N LEU A 184 18.65 -13.53 -4.58
CA LEU A 184 18.95 -14.68 -5.43
C LEU A 184 18.84 -16.00 -4.66
N ALA A 185 19.34 -16.05 -3.43
CA ALA A 185 19.19 -17.23 -2.58
C ALA A 185 17.70 -17.54 -2.30
N MET A 186 16.88 -16.53 -1.97
CA MET A 186 15.43 -16.70 -1.79
C MET A 186 14.74 -17.18 -3.07
N ILE A 187 15.12 -16.70 -4.23
CA ILE A 187 14.58 -17.12 -5.53
C ILE A 187 15.02 -18.56 -5.86
N TYR A 188 16.30 -18.91 -5.63
CA TYR A 188 16.83 -20.25 -5.89
C TYR A 188 16.17 -21.31 -5.01
N TYR A 189 16.00 -21.02 -3.73
CA TYR A 189 15.35 -21.91 -2.77
C TYR A 189 13.82 -21.74 -2.68
N GLU A 190 13.18 -21.04 -3.61
CA GLU A 190 11.74 -20.71 -3.61
C GLU A 190 10.86 -21.91 -3.29
N ARG A 191 11.03 -23.02 -4.02
CA ARG A 191 10.22 -24.24 -3.85
C ARG A 191 10.37 -24.91 -2.47
N ARG A 192 11.53 -24.74 -1.84
CA ARG A 192 11.81 -25.29 -0.51
C ARG A 192 11.22 -24.41 0.58
N LEU A 193 11.36 -23.10 0.41
CA LEU A 193 10.85 -22.09 1.35
C LEU A 193 9.32 -22.03 1.37
N GLU A 194 8.64 -22.17 0.23
CA GLU A 194 7.18 -22.24 0.16
C GLU A 194 6.57 -23.41 0.98
N ARG A 195 7.33 -24.48 1.18
CA ARG A 195 6.87 -25.66 1.96
C ARG A 195 7.20 -25.59 3.44
N SER A 196 8.09 -24.69 3.85
CA SER A 196 8.49 -24.54 5.24
C SER A 196 7.60 -23.54 5.97
N LYS A 197 7.44 -23.71 7.27
CA LYS A 197 6.82 -22.69 8.12
C LYS A 197 7.85 -21.59 8.32
N LEU A 198 7.63 -20.46 7.66
CA LEU A 198 8.49 -19.28 7.76
C LEU A 198 8.03 -18.43 8.96
N ASP A 199 8.97 -17.75 9.58
CA ASP A 199 8.69 -16.67 10.51
C ASP A 199 8.00 -15.50 9.80
N GLU A 200 7.17 -14.72 10.51
CA GLU A 200 6.32 -13.67 9.91
C GLU A 200 7.15 -12.62 9.16
N LEU A 201 8.25 -12.14 9.77
CA LEU A 201 9.15 -11.16 9.15
C LEU A 201 9.85 -11.72 7.91
N PHE A 202 10.32 -12.96 7.99
CA PHE A 202 10.96 -13.60 6.85
C PHE A 202 9.95 -13.91 5.74
N SER A 203 8.71 -14.23 6.08
CA SER A 203 7.62 -14.42 5.13
C SER A 203 7.36 -13.16 4.31
N MET A 204 7.33 -11.99 4.96
CA MET A 204 7.17 -10.69 4.29
C MET A 204 8.32 -10.44 3.28
N MET A 205 9.57 -10.66 3.70
CA MET A 205 10.73 -10.53 2.79
C MET A 205 10.67 -11.54 1.63
N PHE A 206 10.23 -12.77 1.89
CA PHE A 206 10.12 -13.80 0.87
C PHE A 206 9.05 -13.47 -0.19
N TYR A 207 7.91 -12.91 0.20
CA TYR A 207 6.90 -12.42 -0.76
C TYR A 207 7.43 -11.26 -1.60
N GLY A 208 8.25 -10.38 -1.03
CA GLY A 208 8.91 -9.26 -1.70
C GLY A 208 10.23 -9.59 -2.40
N ARG A 209 10.65 -10.85 -2.52
CA ARG A 209 11.98 -11.25 -3.02
C ARG A 209 12.39 -10.64 -4.35
N TYR A 210 11.44 -10.47 -5.29
CA TYR A 210 11.72 -9.84 -6.58
C TYR A 210 11.93 -8.33 -6.48
N ILE A 211 11.26 -7.69 -5.53
CA ILE A 211 11.45 -6.27 -5.22
C ILE A 211 12.86 -6.07 -4.66
N VAL A 212 13.23 -6.89 -3.66
CA VAL A 212 14.58 -6.86 -3.05
C VAL A 212 15.67 -7.16 -4.10
N PHE A 213 15.41 -8.07 -5.04
CA PHE A 213 16.30 -8.34 -6.16
C PHE A 213 16.56 -7.10 -7.01
N MET A 214 15.51 -6.38 -7.41
CA MET A 214 15.62 -5.14 -8.18
C MET A 214 16.29 -4.02 -7.37
N MET A 215 15.97 -3.91 -6.07
CA MET A 215 16.62 -2.95 -5.16
C MET A 215 18.13 -3.21 -5.07
N GLY A 216 18.56 -4.47 -4.91
CA GLY A 216 19.96 -4.86 -4.90
C GLY A 216 20.67 -4.54 -6.21
N LEU A 217 20.02 -4.84 -7.35
CA LEU A 217 20.58 -4.57 -8.68
C LEU A 217 20.82 -3.07 -8.91
N PHE A 218 19.82 -2.23 -8.62
CA PHE A 218 19.95 -0.79 -8.77
C PHE A 218 20.90 -0.17 -7.73
N SER A 219 20.97 -0.72 -6.51
CA SER A 219 21.92 -0.26 -5.48
C SER A 219 23.39 -0.49 -5.90
N ILE A 220 23.67 -1.59 -6.57
CA ILE A 220 25.00 -1.80 -7.17
C ILE A 220 25.29 -0.72 -8.22
N TYR A 221 24.33 -0.47 -9.12
CA TYR A 221 24.49 0.55 -10.16
C TYR A 221 24.73 1.95 -9.57
N THR A 222 23.92 2.38 -8.62
CA THR A 222 24.08 3.69 -7.97
C THR A 222 25.32 3.77 -7.10
N GLY A 223 25.69 2.69 -6.38
CA GLY A 223 26.92 2.61 -5.59
C GLY A 223 28.17 2.71 -6.45
N LEU A 224 28.16 2.12 -7.64
CA LEU A 224 29.26 2.29 -8.61
C LEU A 224 29.36 3.74 -9.11
N ILE A 225 28.22 4.43 -9.37
CA ILE A 225 28.24 5.85 -9.74
C ILE A 225 28.77 6.72 -8.60
N TYR A 226 28.41 6.40 -7.37
CA TYR A 226 28.89 7.12 -6.18
C TYR A 226 30.30 6.73 -5.78
N CYS A 227 30.91 5.72 -6.44
CA CYS A 227 32.17 5.11 -6.06
C CYS A 227 32.24 4.69 -4.59
N ASP A 228 31.16 4.16 -4.07
CA ASP A 228 30.97 3.83 -2.67
C ASP A 228 30.69 2.32 -2.51
N ALA A 229 31.50 1.63 -1.71
CA ALA A 229 31.27 0.25 -1.32
C ALA A 229 31.61 0.06 0.15
N PHE A 230 30.65 -0.35 0.97
CA PHE A 230 30.76 -0.49 2.42
C PHE A 230 31.20 0.81 3.11
N SER A 231 30.72 1.95 2.62
CA SER A 231 31.12 3.29 3.06
C SER A 231 32.62 3.58 2.90
N LEU A 232 33.25 2.92 1.93
CA LEU A 232 34.65 3.17 1.54
C LEU A 232 34.68 3.61 0.08
N GLY A 233 35.46 4.64 -0.21
CA GLY A 233 35.71 5.11 -1.58
C GLY A 233 36.45 4.07 -2.40
N LEU A 234 36.00 3.75 -3.62
CA LEU A 234 36.60 2.79 -4.52
C LEU A 234 37.66 3.45 -5.41
N PRO A 235 38.98 3.20 -5.23
CA PRO A 235 40.05 3.83 -6.00
C PRO A 235 40.27 3.14 -7.36
N TRP A 236 39.21 3.10 -8.22
CA TRP A 236 39.33 2.42 -9.53
C TRP A 236 40.07 3.23 -10.57
N PHE A 237 39.95 4.55 -10.51
CA PHE A 237 40.56 5.46 -11.44
C PHE A 237 41.44 6.48 -10.71
N LYS A 238 42.38 7.10 -11.43
CA LYS A 238 43.18 8.16 -10.88
C LYS A 238 42.31 9.37 -10.57
N SER A 239 42.43 9.90 -9.34
CA SER A 239 41.69 11.10 -8.90
C SER A 239 42.05 12.33 -9.73
N MET A 240 41.07 13.17 -9.93
CA MET A 240 41.22 14.49 -10.56
C MET A 240 41.72 15.56 -9.56
N TRP A 241 41.68 15.26 -8.27
CA TRP A 241 42.00 16.19 -7.20
C TRP A 241 43.30 15.79 -6.50
N VAL A 242 44.16 16.80 -6.22
CA VAL A 242 45.41 16.66 -5.47
C VAL A 242 45.42 17.70 -4.36
N TRP A 243 45.77 17.27 -3.15
CA TRP A 243 45.95 18.11 -1.98
C TRP A 243 47.40 18.50 -1.81
N ASP A 244 47.67 19.73 -1.35
CA ASP A 244 48.99 20.15 -0.94
C ASP A 244 49.51 19.28 0.22
N ASN A 245 50.81 19.04 0.31
CA ASN A 245 51.42 18.22 1.35
C ASN A 245 50.98 16.73 1.38
N ASP A 246 51.11 15.99 0.27
CA ASP A 246 50.84 14.55 0.20
C ASP A 246 49.43 14.13 0.71
N GLY A 247 48.44 14.97 0.49
CA GLY A 247 47.05 14.67 0.79
C GLY A 247 46.52 15.14 2.16
N LYS A 248 47.29 15.97 2.87
CA LYS A 248 46.91 16.55 4.18
C LYS A 248 46.72 18.07 4.17
N GLY A 249 46.73 18.71 3.00
CA GLY A 249 46.50 20.15 2.86
C GLY A 249 45.01 20.51 3.01
N PRO A 250 44.69 21.76 3.46
CA PRO A 250 43.31 22.22 3.64
C PRO A 250 42.59 22.47 2.32
N THR A 251 43.32 22.60 1.20
CA THR A 251 42.73 22.92 -0.11
C THR A 251 43.07 21.85 -1.14
N ALA A 252 42.04 21.51 -1.94
CA ALA A 252 42.19 20.57 -3.07
C ALA A 252 42.38 21.36 -4.37
N HIS A 253 43.39 20.97 -5.16
CA HIS A 253 43.66 21.55 -6.47
C HIS A 253 43.27 20.56 -7.58
N ARG A 254 42.58 21.09 -8.59
CA ARG A 254 42.24 20.30 -9.77
C ARG A 254 43.46 20.13 -10.66
N VAL A 255 43.71 18.88 -11.08
CA VAL A 255 44.77 18.58 -12.07
C VAL A 255 44.27 19.00 -13.45
N GLU A 256 44.95 19.95 -14.11
CA GLU A 256 44.60 20.39 -15.44
C GLU A 256 44.74 19.25 -16.48
N GLY A 257 43.73 19.13 -17.35
CA GLY A 257 43.70 18.14 -18.42
C GLY A 257 43.29 16.72 -18.02
N HIS A 258 42.96 16.47 -16.75
CA HIS A 258 42.47 15.19 -16.29
C HIS A 258 41.02 15.32 -15.76
N THR A 259 40.12 14.47 -16.25
CA THR A 259 38.76 14.37 -15.76
C THR A 259 38.50 12.96 -15.25
N TYR A 260 37.83 12.84 -14.09
CA TYR A 260 37.45 11.53 -13.57
C TYR A 260 36.43 10.88 -14.53
N PRO A 261 36.72 9.65 -15.05
CA PRO A 261 35.98 9.11 -16.19
C PRO A 261 34.54 8.65 -15.86
N PHE A 262 34.25 8.28 -14.60
CA PHE A 262 32.97 7.70 -14.24
C PHE A 262 32.61 7.99 -12.80
N GLY A 263 31.39 8.57 -12.59
CA GLY A 263 30.84 8.78 -11.27
C GLY A 263 31.52 9.88 -10.43
N LEU A 264 31.40 9.78 -9.12
CA LEU A 264 32.05 10.68 -8.16
C LEU A 264 33.48 10.26 -7.90
N ASP A 265 34.35 11.24 -7.70
CA ASP A 265 35.75 10.98 -7.34
C ASP A 265 35.84 10.43 -5.90
N TYR A 266 36.45 9.26 -5.72
CA TYR A 266 36.56 8.58 -4.43
C TYR A 266 37.29 9.39 -3.35
N ARG A 267 38.16 10.33 -3.76
CA ARG A 267 38.95 11.16 -2.83
C ARG A 267 38.13 12.07 -1.94
N TRP A 268 36.87 12.41 -2.34
CA TRP A 268 36.00 13.18 -1.50
C TRP A 268 35.50 12.41 -0.29
N HIS A 269 35.57 11.08 -0.29
CA HIS A 269 35.10 10.23 0.81
C HIS A 269 35.98 10.33 2.06
N ASP A 270 37.25 10.67 1.93
CA ASP A 270 38.22 10.77 3.04
C ASP A 270 38.41 12.22 3.53
N THR A 271 37.57 13.16 3.11
CA THR A 271 37.70 14.58 3.47
C THR A 271 36.90 14.94 4.71
N GLU A 272 37.34 15.93 5.50
CA GLU A 272 36.60 16.41 6.70
C GLU A 272 35.22 16.95 6.37
N ASN A 273 35.00 17.48 5.16
CA ASN A 273 33.70 17.97 4.68
C ASN A 273 32.98 17.01 3.73
N ASP A 274 33.28 15.71 3.77
CA ASP A 274 32.59 14.68 3.00
C ASP A 274 31.06 14.74 3.19
N LEU A 275 30.59 14.90 4.43
CA LEU A 275 29.17 15.01 4.73
C LEU A 275 28.51 16.20 4.01
N LEU A 276 29.17 17.36 3.98
CA LEU A 276 28.66 18.54 3.32
C LEU A 276 28.61 18.38 1.79
N PHE A 277 29.64 17.75 1.23
CA PHE A 277 29.71 17.43 -0.20
C PHE A 277 28.68 16.39 -0.59
N SER A 278 28.60 15.28 0.12
CA SER A 278 27.62 14.19 -0.10
C SER A 278 26.20 14.71 0.01
N ASN A 279 25.90 15.55 1.02
CA ASN A 279 24.62 16.19 1.18
C ASN A 279 24.29 17.11 -0.02
N SER A 280 25.25 17.90 -0.47
CA SER A 280 25.06 18.79 -1.61
C SER A 280 24.81 18.06 -2.92
N TYR A 281 25.30 16.85 -3.09
CA TYR A 281 25.11 16.07 -4.31
C TYR A 281 24.05 14.97 -4.14
N LYS A 282 24.29 13.95 -3.31
CA LYS A 282 23.44 12.77 -3.17
C LYS A 282 22.02 13.15 -2.70
N MET A 283 21.90 13.93 -1.63
CA MET A 283 20.57 14.30 -1.09
C MET A 283 19.80 15.25 -2.00
N LYS A 284 20.45 16.26 -2.58
CA LYS A 284 19.78 17.15 -3.52
C LYS A 284 19.36 16.46 -4.80
N LEU A 285 20.17 15.52 -5.30
CA LEU A 285 19.81 14.69 -6.46
C LEU A 285 18.58 13.83 -6.16
N SER A 286 18.49 13.23 -4.97
CA SER A 286 17.32 12.45 -4.57
C SER A 286 16.05 13.30 -4.45
N ILE A 287 16.18 14.57 -4.00
CA ILE A 287 15.04 15.52 -4.00
C ILE A 287 14.57 15.81 -5.42
N LEU A 288 15.48 16.08 -6.36
CA LEU A 288 15.15 16.33 -7.76
C LEU A 288 14.44 15.14 -8.41
N LEU A 289 14.98 13.94 -8.22
CA LEU A 289 14.37 12.72 -8.74
C LEU A 289 13.01 12.43 -8.11
N GLY A 290 12.87 12.66 -6.79
CA GLY A 290 11.61 12.56 -6.07
C GLY A 290 10.57 13.54 -6.60
N TRP A 291 10.96 14.79 -6.84
CA TRP A 291 10.09 15.80 -7.44
C TRP A 291 9.62 15.41 -8.84
N VAL A 292 10.50 14.92 -9.70
CA VAL A 292 10.15 14.41 -11.03
C VAL A 292 9.18 13.23 -10.93
N HIS A 293 9.46 12.27 -10.05
CA HIS A 293 8.62 11.09 -9.84
C HIS A 293 7.22 11.46 -9.33
N MET A 294 7.11 12.36 -8.35
CA MET A 294 5.81 12.82 -7.84
C MET A 294 5.04 13.65 -8.89
N THR A 295 5.72 14.49 -9.66
CA THR A 295 5.11 15.21 -10.79
C THR A 295 4.56 14.23 -11.82
N PHE A 296 5.31 13.20 -12.16
CA PHE A 296 4.86 12.14 -13.05
C PHE A 296 3.62 11.41 -12.50
N SER A 297 3.60 11.10 -11.20
CA SER A 297 2.43 10.50 -10.54
C SER A 297 1.19 11.39 -10.61
N LEU A 298 1.33 12.70 -10.38
CA LEU A 298 0.23 13.66 -10.53
C LEU A 298 -0.30 13.70 -11.97
N MET A 299 0.57 13.58 -12.99
CA MET A 299 0.14 13.54 -14.40
C MET A 299 -0.77 12.34 -14.71
N TRP A 300 -0.61 11.20 -14.02
CA TRP A 300 -1.53 10.06 -14.17
C TRP A 300 -2.96 10.41 -13.72
N SER A 301 -3.11 11.23 -12.69
CA SER A 301 -4.42 11.73 -12.26
C SER A 301 -5.12 12.52 -13.37
N LEU A 302 -4.37 13.34 -14.14
CA LEU A 302 -4.90 14.06 -15.29
C LEU A 302 -5.34 13.09 -16.40
N VAL A 303 -4.55 12.05 -16.68
CA VAL A 303 -4.88 11.04 -17.70
C VAL A 303 -6.18 10.32 -17.32
N ASN A 304 -6.31 9.89 -16.07
CA ASN A 304 -7.52 9.26 -15.56
C ASN A 304 -8.74 10.19 -15.64
N ALA A 305 -8.63 11.44 -15.18
CA ALA A 305 -9.71 12.43 -15.25
C ALA A 305 -10.17 12.73 -16.68
N ARG A 306 -9.24 12.76 -17.65
CA ARG A 306 -9.58 12.90 -19.06
C ARG A 306 -10.29 11.68 -19.62
N TYR A 307 -9.84 10.47 -19.24
CA TYR A 307 -10.44 9.22 -19.70
C TYR A 307 -11.88 9.08 -19.19
N PHE A 308 -12.11 9.35 -17.91
CA PHE A 308 -13.43 9.27 -17.29
C PHE A 308 -14.32 10.49 -17.57
N LYS A 309 -13.79 11.51 -18.29
CA LYS A 309 -14.51 12.76 -18.64
C LYS A 309 -15.07 13.49 -17.41
N THR A 310 -14.31 13.51 -16.32
CA THR A 310 -14.67 14.20 -15.07
C THR A 310 -13.94 15.54 -14.97
N PRO A 311 -14.51 16.65 -15.49
CA PRO A 311 -13.83 17.96 -15.47
C PRO A 311 -13.59 18.48 -14.06
N ILE A 312 -14.44 18.10 -13.10
CA ILE A 312 -14.26 18.49 -11.71
C ILE A 312 -12.97 17.96 -11.07
N ASP A 313 -12.54 16.73 -11.45
CA ASP A 313 -11.29 16.16 -10.97
C ASP A 313 -10.06 16.87 -11.58
N ILE A 314 -10.20 17.46 -12.77
CA ILE A 314 -9.13 18.27 -13.36
C ILE A 314 -9.01 19.59 -12.61
N TRP A 315 -10.11 20.35 -12.49
CA TRP A 315 -10.08 21.69 -11.89
C TRP A 315 -10.08 21.70 -10.36
N GLY A 316 -10.69 20.69 -9.73
CA GLY A 316 -10.78 20.57 -8.26
C GLY A 316 -9.62 19.85 -7.60
N ASN A 317 -9.02 18.86 -8.27
CA ASN A 317 -7.96 18.04 -7.68
C ASN A 317 -6.61 18.21 -8.38
N PHE A 318 -6.57 18.05 -9.73
CA PHE A 318 -5.30 18.04 -10.45
C PHE A 318 -4.64 19.42 -10.49
N VAL A 319 -5.34 20.45 -10.97
CA VAL A 319 -4.77 21.79 -11.14
C VAL A 319 -4.31 22.40 -9.82
N PRO A 320 -5.14 22.49 -8.78
CA PRO A 320 -4.70 23.05 -7.51
C PRO A 320 -3.66 22.17 -6.81
N GLY A 321 -3.73 20.84 -6.94
CA GLY A 321 -2.71 19.93 -6.43
C GLY A 321 -1.36 20.11 -7.11
N MET A 322 -1.34 20.30 -8.43
CA MET A 322 -0.13 20.57 -9.19
C MET A 322 0.47 21.93 -8.80
N ILE A 323 -0.35 22.99 -8.70
CA ILE A 323 0.12 24.33 -8.30
C ILE A 323 0.70 24.27 -6.89
N PHE A 324 0.01 23.63 -5.94
CA PHE A 324 0.49 23.49 -4.56
C PHE A 324 1.85 22.77 -4.53
N PHE A 325 1.96 21.64 -5.20
CA PHE A 325 3.18 20.85 -5.21
C PHE A 325 4.34 21.59 -5.89
N GLN A 326 4.10 22.25 -7.02
CA GLN A 326 5.13 22.97 -7.75
C GLN A 326 5.55 24.27 -7.02
N SER A 327 4.64 24.94 -6.30
CA SER A 327 4.95 26.14 -5.55
C SER A 327 5.95 25.89 -4.41
N ILE A 328 5.94 24.69 -3.82
CA ILE A 328 6.82 24.35 -2.70
C ILE A 328 8.02 23.53 -3.20
N PHE A 329 7.77 22.30 -3.67
CA PHE A 329 8.83 21.36 -4.06
C PHE A 329 9.43 21.67 -5.41
N GLY A 330 8.62 22.19 -6.37
CA GLY A 330 9.10 22.64 -7.66
C GLY A 330 10.02 23.85 -7.50
N TYR A 331 9.66 24.79 -6.62
CA TYR A 331 10.52 25.94 -6.31
C TYR A 331 11.83 25.51 -5.65
N LEU A 332 11.79 24.56 -4.69
CA LEU A 332 13.00 24.01 -4.09
C LEU A 332 13.89 23.36 -5.13
N SER A 333 13.31 22.53 -6.00
CA SER A 333 14.04 21.85 -7.09
C SER A 333 14.66 22.83 -8.08
N PHE A 334 13.91 23.86 -8.45
CA PHE A 334 14.45 24.96 -9.27
C PHE A 334 15.62 25.65 -8.59
N SER A 335 15.50 25.96 -7.31
CA SER A 335 16.56 26.62 -6.52
C SER A 335 17.80 25.75 -6.40
N ILE A 336 17.67 24.42 -6.30
CA ILE A 336 18.81 23.49 -6.31
C ILE A 336 19.56 23.57 -7.65
N VAL A 337 18.84 23.45 -8.77
CA VAL A 337 19.45 23.51 -10.11
C VAL A 337 20.07 24.87 -10.37
N TYR A 338 19.38 25.95 -9.99
CA TYR A 338 19.89 27.31 -10.13
C TYR A 338 21.16 27.52 -9.30
N LYS A 339 21.19 27.04 -8.03
CA LYS A 339 22.39 27.10 -7.18
C LYS A 339 23.58 26.35 -7.80
N TRP A 340 23.33 25.19 -8.45
CA TRP A 340 24.38 24.43 -9.12
C TRP A 340 24.90 25.10 -10.41
N SER A 341 24.10 25.94 -11.06
CA SER A 341 24.49 26.65 -12.27
C SER A 341 25.35 27.88 -12.04
N ILE A 342 25.48 28.34 -10.78
CA ILE A 342 26.23 29.54 -10.42
C ILE A 342 27.61 29.17 -9.91
N ASP A 343 28.64 29.89 -10.39
CA ASP A 343 29.99 29.86 -9.85
C ASP A 343 30.10 30.81 -8.65
N TRP A 344 29.98 30.25 -7.46
CA TRP A 344 30.02 31.00 -6.20
C TRP A 344 31.44 31.49 -5.87
N ALA A 345 32.49 30.74 -6.29
CA ALA A 345 33.85 31.14 -6.08
C ALA A 345 34.20 32.42 -6.86
N ALA A 346 33.71 32.52 -8.12
CA ALA A 346 33.89 33.72 -8.94
C ALA A 346 33.12 34.96 -8.37
N ARG A 347 32.01 34.71 -7.63
CA ARG A 347 31.25 35.79 -6.98
C ARG A 347 31.84 36.24 -5.64
N GLY A 348 32.76 35.47 -5.04
CA GLY A 348 33.34 35.74 -3.73
C GLY A 348 32.31 35.72 -2.58
N GLN A 349 31.23 34.98 -2.73
CA GLN A 349 30.12 34.83 -1.77
C GLN A 349 29.93 33.40 -1.38
N ASP A 350 29.56 33.14 -0.13
CA ASP A 350 29.20 31.81 0.33
C ASP A 350 27.81 31.38 -0.23
N PRO A 351 27.64 30.16 -0.67
CA PRO A 351 26.39 29.72 -1.23
C PRO A 351 25.29 29.61 -0.15
N PRO A 352 24.10 30.26 -0.31
CA PRO A 352 23.06 30.29 0.70
C PRO A 352 22.51 28.90 0.99
N SER A 353 22.06 28.63 2.24
CA SER A 353 21.43 27.39 2.64
C SER A 353 20.03 27.28 2.06
N LEU A 354 19.78 26.25 1.21
CA LEU A 354 18.46 26.05 0.63
C LEU A 354 17.46 25.50 1.64
N LEU A 355 17.90 24.77 2.67
CA LEU A 355 17.05 24.27 3.74
C LEU A 355 16.50 25.44 4.57
N ASN A 356 17.40 26.33 5.01
CA ASN A 356 17.01 27.53 5.74
C ASN A 356 16.10 28.42 4.90
N MET A 357 16.40 28.58 3.62
CA MET A 357 15.54 29.31 2.68
C MET A 357 14.10 28.80 2.70
N LEU A 358 13.90 27.46 2.69
CA LEU A 358 12.56 26.87 2.76
C LEU A 358 11.92 27.12 4.13
N ILE A 359 12.67 26.99 5.22
CA ILE A 359 12.20 27.23 6.58
C ILE A 359 11.74 28.70 6.74
N TYR A 360 12.54 29.65 6.30
CA TYR A 360 12.20 31.07 6.35
C TYR A 360 10.98 31.44 5.49
N MET A 361 10.83 30.78 4.34
CA MET A 361 9.66 30.95 3.48
C MET A 361 8.35 30.67 4.21
N PHE A 362 8.33 29.69 5.15
CA PHE A 362 7.14 29.34 5.94
C PHE A 362 7.02 30.12 7.26
N LEU A 363 8.15 30.28 7.98
CA LEU A 363 8.12 30.89 9.32
C LEU A 363 8.10 32.44 9.27
N GLN A 364 8.80 33.01 8.29
CA GLN A 364 8.93 34.47 8.16
C GLN A 364 8.80 34.89 6.69
N PRO A 365 7.58 34.84 6.13
CA PRO A 365 7.37 35.17 4.72
C PRO A 365 7.89 36.59 4.37
N GLY A 366 8.72 36.67 3.32
CA GLY A 366 9.28 37.92 2.84
C GLY A 366 10.62 38.33 3.47
N THR A 367 11.14 37.56 4.43
CA THR A 367 12.49 37.76 4.99
C THR A 367 13.45 36.71 4.40
N LEU A 368 14.68 37.12 4.16
CA LEU A 368 15.77 36.26 3.72
C LEU A 368 16.72 36.03 4.91
N GLU A 369 17.38 34.85 4.96
CA GLU A 369 18.39 34.57 5.99
C GLU A 369 19.53 35.59 5.93
N ASP A 370 20.04 35.85 4.73
CA ASP A 370 21.02 36.86 4.45
C ASP A 370 20.46 37.85 3.41
N PRO A 371 19.95 39.03 3.85
CA PRO A 371 19.40 40.02 2.93
C PRO A 371 20.41 40.54 1.88
N ASP A 372 21.70 40.52 2.22
CA ASP A 372 22.77 40.96 1.36
C ASP A 372 23.22 39.94 0.31
N GLN A 373 22.81 38.66 0.47
CA GLN A 373 23.22 37.56 -0.42
C GLN A 373 22.02 36.74 -0.93
N PRO A 374 21.10 37.36 -1.69
CA PRO A 374 19.98 36.62 -2.27
C PRO A 374 20.49 35.66 -3.36
N LEU A 375 19.82 34.50 -3.49
CA LEU A 375 20.10 33.54 -4.57
C LEU A 375 19.92 34.20 -5.95
N TYR A 376 18.85 35.02 -6.09
CA TYR A 376 18.55 35.83 -7.26
C TYR A 376 17.80 37.11 -6.84
N PRO A 377 17.82 38.17 -7.68
CA PRO A 377 17.13 39.39 -7.37
C PRO A 377 15.61 39.20 -7.31
N GLY A 378 14.97 39.72 -6.24
CA GLY A 378 13.50 39.59 -6.06
C GLY A 378 13.04 38.27 -5.43
N GLN A 379 13.94 37.47 -4.86
CA GLN A 379 13.66 36.18 -4.24
C GLN A 379 12.54 36.27 -3.18
N ALA A 380 12.59 37.25 -2.27
CA ALA A 380 11.59 37.41 -1.22
C ALA A 380 10.17 37.59 -1.76
N THR A 381 9.99 38.39 -2.80
CA THR A 381 8.69 38.61 -3.45
C THR A 381 8.17 37.32 -4.10
N VAL A 382 9.02 36.61 -4.81
CA VAL A 382 8.64 35.34 -5.46
C VAL A 382 8.22 34.30 -4.42
N GLN A 383 8.94 34.18 -3.31
CA GLN A 383 8.59 33.25 -2.22
C GLN A 383 7.22 33.56 -1.60
N VAL A 384 6.92 34.84 -1.36
CA VAL A 384 5.60 35.24 -0.82
C VAL A 384 4.48 34.94 -1.80
N ILE A 385 4.68 35.20 -3.10
CA ILE A 385 3.67 34.86 -4.13
C ILE A 385 3.41 33.35 -4.20
N LEU A 386 4.47 32.54 -4.21
CA LEU A 386 4.36 31.07 -4.25
C LEU A 386 3.69 30.52 -2.99
N LEU A 387 4.01 31.06 -1.82
CA LEU A 387 3.38 30.69 -0.56
C LEU A 387 1.89 31.01 -0.55
N LEU A 388 1.52 32.23 -1.01
CA LEU A 388 0.10 32.62 -1.11
C LEU A 388 -0.66 31.74 -2.10
N MET A 389 -0.07 31.42 -3.26
CA MET A 389 -0.67 30.46 -4.21
C MET A 389 -0.88 29.10 -3.56
N ALA A 390 0.11 28.57 -2.85
CA ALA A 390 -0.01 27.30 -2.14
C ALA A 390 -1.12 27.35 -1.08
N LEU A 391 -1.19 28.43 -0.31
CA LEU A 391 -2.21 28.64 0.74
C LEU A 391 -3.63 28.67 0.15
N VAL A 392 -3.84 29.32 -0.98
CA VAL A 392 -5.15 29.38 -1.67
C VAL A 392 -5.52 28.02 -2.25
N CYS A 393 -4.56 27.23 -2.71
CA CYS A 393 -4.85 25.90 -3.27
C CYS A 393 -5.36 24.91 -2.21
N VAL A 394 -4.99 25.02 -0.94
CA VAL A 394 -5.43 24.09 0.12
C VAL A 394 -6.95 24.12 0.31
N PRO A 395 -7.63 25.27 0.53
CA PRO A 395 -9.09 25.29 0.62
C PRO A 395 -9.78 24.84 -0.67
N ILE A 396 -9.21 25.14 -1.84
CA ILE A 396 -9.76 24.67 -3.11
C ILE A 396 -9.76 23.13 -3.19
N LEU A 397 -8.64 22.50 -2.81
CA LEU A 397 -8.51 21.03 -2.77
C LEU A 397 -9.50 20.39 -1.79
N LEU A 398 -9.74 21.01 -0.64
CA LEU A 398 -10.63 20.47 0.40
C LEU A 398 -12.10 20.65 0.06
N PHE A 399 -12.49 21.81 -0.45
CA PHE A 399 -13.90 22.20 -0.50
C PHE A 399 -14.52 22.20 -1.90
N LEU A 400 -13.76 22.45 -2.95
CA LEU A 400 -14.33 22.65 -4.28
C LEU A 400 -15.12 21.43 -4.77
N LYS A 401 -14.55 20.22 -4.65
CA LYS A 401 -15.17 18.99 -5.12
C LYS A 401 -16.43 18.61 -4.32
N PRO A 402 -16.43 18.58 -2.96
CA PRO A 402 -17.63 18.29 -2.20
C PRO A 402 -18.77 19.27 -2.44
N PHE A 403 -18.47 20.59 -2.51
CA PHE A 403 -19.49 21.61 -2.76
C PHE A 403 -20.05 21.53 -4.17
N TYR A 404 -19.22 21.23 -5.17
CA TYR A 404 -19.68 21.02 -6.55
C TYR A 404 -20.60 19.83 -6.66
N LEU A 405 -20.25 18.68 -6.07
CA LEU A 405 -21.09 17.49 -6.06
C LEU A 405 -22.43 17.72 -5.35
N ARG A 406 -22.40 18.46 -4.23
CA ARG A 406 -23.63 18.87 -3.54
C ARG A 406 -24.50 19.78 -4.41
N TRP A 407 -23.89 20.74 -5.09
CA TRP A 407 -24.62 21.62 -6.00
C TRP A 407 -25.23 20.86 -7.18
N GLU A 408 -24.48 19.92 -7.77
CA GLU A 408 -24.95 19.07 -8.85
C GLU A 408 -26.10 18.17 -8.41
N HIS A 409 -25.99 17.56 -7.21
CA HIS A 409 -27.06 16.76 -6.60
C HIS A 409 -28.33 17.57 -6.37
N ASN A 410 -28.22 18.74 -5.74
CA ASN A 410 -29.38 19.62 -5.51
C ASN A 410 -30.02 20.09 -6.84
N ARG A 411 -29.21 20.34 -7.87
CA ARG A 411 -29.71 20.68 -9.20
C ARG A 411 -30.43 19.53 -9.87
N ALA A 412 -29.92 18.31 -9.72
CA ALA A 412 -30.57 17.11 -10.24
C ALA A 412 -31.93 16.88 -9.57
N GLN A 413 -32.00 17.03 -8.23
CA GLN A 413 -33.26 16.96 -7.49
C GLN A 413 -34.27 18.05 -7.92
N ALA A 414 -33.81 19.28 -8.14
CA ALA A 414 -34.66 20.38 -8.62
C ALA A 414 -35.20 20.13 -10.05
N LEU A 415 -34.49 19.34 -10.86
CA LEU A 415 -34.93 18.93 -12.20
C LEU A 415 -35.83 17.66 -12.18
N GLY A 416 -36.17 17.15 -11.01
CA GLY A 416 -37.09 16.00 -10.85
C GLY A 416 -36.41 14.63 -10.98
N TYR A 417 -35.08 14.58 -11.05
CA TYR A 417 -34.34 13.32 -10.98
C TYR A 417 -34.31 12.85 -9.52
N ARG A 418 -35.18 11.90 -9.18
CA ARG A 418 -35.16 11.23 -7.86
C ARG A 418 -34.14 10.08 -7.89
N SER A 419 -33.46 9.87 -6.78
CA SER A 419 -32.65 8.68 -6.59
C SER A 419 -33.54 7.43 -6.65
N ILE A 420 -33.05 6.34 -7.25
CA ILE A 420 -33.79 5.06 -7.35
C ILE A 420 -34.20 4.56 -5.95
N GLY A 421 -33.37 4.78 -4.92
CA GLY A 421 -33.70 4.45 -3.53
C GLY A 421 -34.83 5.28 -2.94
N GLU A 422 -34.95 6.55 -3.32
CA GLU A 422 -36.01 7.45 -2.86
C GLU A 422 -37.34 7.11 -3.58
N THR A 423 -37.29 6.70 -4.84
CA THR A 423 -38.45 6.22 -5.59
C THR A 423 -38.97 4.91 -5.01
N ALA A 424 -38.10 3.99 -4.60
CA ALA A 424 -38.50 2.74 -3.95
C ALA A 424 -39.14 2.95 -2.56
N ARG A 425 -38.67 3.94 -1.78
CA ARG A 425 -39.29 4.31 -0.49
C ARG A 425 -40.63 4.97 -0.66
N VAL A 426 -40.81 5.82 -1.66
CA VAL A 426 -42.11 6.46 -1.93
C VAL A 426 -43.12 5.42 -2.39
N SER A 427 -42.77 4.48 -3.26
CA SER A 427 -43.65 3.40 -3.65
C SER A 427 -44.01 2.47 -2.47
N ALA A 428 -43.08 2.18 -1.55
CA ALA A 428 -43.35 1.40 -0.34
C ALA A 428 -44.26 2.14 0.67
N LEU A 429 -44.18 3.48 0.73
CA LEU A 429 -45.05 4.29 1.59
C LEU A 429 -46.46 4.45 0.99
N ASP A 430 -46.60 4.55 -0.33
CA ASP A 430 -47.88 4.58 -1.03
C ASP A 430 -48.61 3.22 -0.89
N ASP A 431 -47.91 2.09 -0.88
CA ASP A 431 -48.50 0.76 -0.64
C ASP A 431 -48.97 0.56 0.80
N ASP A 432 -48.40 1.26 1.79
CA ASP A 432 -48.84 1.23 3.21
C ASP A 432 -50.05 2.16 3.49
N GLU A 433 -50.27 3.23 2.72
CA GLU A 433 -51.46 4.09 2.84
C GLU A 433 -52.68 3.47 2.20
N ASP A 434 -52.54 2.68 1.11
CA ASP A 434 -53.68 2.01 0.45
C ASP A 434 -54.22 0.78 1.22
N THR A 435 -53.45 0.25 2.18
CA THR A 435 -53.93 -0.89 3.00
C THR A 435 -54.88 -0.52 4.14
N ASN A 436 -55.11 0.76 4.39
CA ASN A 436 -56.01 1.20 5.47
C ASN A 436 -57.37 1.81 5.01
N GLY A 437 -57.73 1.67 3.75
CA GLY A 437 -58.95 2.21 3.16
C GLY A 437 -59.78 1.18 2.38
N ASN A 438 -60.69 0.53 3.08
CA ASN A 438 -61.97 0.01 2.60
C ASN A 438 -61.98 -1.20 1.64
N ALA A 439 -62.30 -2.34 2.24
CA ALA A 439 -62.86 -3.50 1.54
C ALA A 439 -64.22 -3.15 0.91
N ASN A 440 -64.31 -2.91 -0.37
CA ASN A 440 -65.42 -3.40 -1.19
C ASN A 440 -65.25 -3.06 -2.69
N GLY A 441 -65.34 -4.10 -3.51
CA GLY A 441 -65.85 -3.94 -4.87
C GLY A 441 -64.92 -4.23 -6.00
N GLY A 442 -64.91 -5.46 -6.51
CA GLY A 442 -65.00 -5.72 -7.95
C GLY A 442 -63.72 -5.83 -8.72
N ARG A 443 -63.12 -6.99 -8.70
CA ARG A 443 -62.81 -7.82 -9.87
C ARG A 443 -62.74 -7.14 -11.23
N GLU A 444 -61.57 -7.09 -11.82
CA GLU A 444 -61.36 -7.68 -13.14
C GLU A 444 -59.85 -7.91 -13.43
N SER A 445 -59.60 -9.14 -13.75
CA SER A 445 -58.36 -9.77 -14.24
C SER A 445 -57.95 -9.18 -15.58
N PHE A 446 -56.73 -8.74 -15.70
CA PHE A 446 -55.91 -8.96 -16.90
C PHE A 446 -54.46 -9.23 -16.49
N GLY A 447 -54.04 -10.29 -16.92
CA GLY A 447 -52.95 -11.15 -16.89
C GLY A 447 -51.58 -10.55 -17.10
N ASP A 448 -50.72 -11.21 -16.41
CA ASP A 448 -49.48 -11.82 -16.87
C ASP A 448 -48.30 -10.97 -17.33
N ASP A 449 -47.23 -11.27 -16.73
CA ASP A 449 -45.84 -11.20 -17.13
C ASP A 449 -44.90 -10.19 -16.43
N ASP A 450 -45.36 -9.41 -15.44
CA ASP A 450 -44.43 -8.43 -14.79
C ASP A 450 -43.91 -8.89 -13.39
N ASP A 451 -44.45 -9.95 -12.82
CA ASP A 451 -44.04 -10.44 -11.49
C ASP A 451 -42.63 -11.08 -11.44
N GLY A 452 -42.08 -11.44 -12.61
CA GLY A 452 -40.74 -12.02 -12.73
C GLY A 452 -39.62 -10.98 -12.58
N ILE A 453 -39.88 -9.73 -12.95
CA ILE A 453 -38.86 -8.66 -12.93
C ILE A 453 -38.83 -8.00 -11.52
N ALA A 454 -39.94 -7.88 -10.85
CA ALA A 454 -40.03 -7.31 -9.51
C ALA A 454 -39.37 -8.19 -8.44
N MET A 455 -39.52 -9.53 -8.53
CA MET A 455 -38.81 -10.46 -7.62
C MET A 455 -37.31 -10.51 -7.83
N ILE A 456 -36.82 -10.36 -9.07
CA ILE A 456 -35.38 -10.31 -9.37
C ILE A 456 -34.73 -9.03 -8.84
N THR A 457 -35.48 -7.92 -8.78
CA THR A 457 -35.00 -6.65 -8.23
C THR A 457 -34.96 -6.63 -6.71
N GLN A 458 -35.79 -7.41 -6.02
CA GLN A 458 -35.85 -7.43 -4.56
C GLN A 458 -34.74 -8.30 -3.94
N ASP A 459 -34.28 -9.36 -4.63
CA ASP A 459 -33.22 -10.25 -4.16
C ASP A 459 -31.79 -9.76 -4.55
N ILE A 460 -31.66 -8.81 -5.48
CA ILE A 460 -30.39 -8.18 -5.88
C ILE A 460 -29.96 -7.08 -4.87
N GLY A 461 -30.83 -6.70 -3.95
CA GLY A 461 -30.65 -5.59 -2.99
C GLY A 461 -29.73 -5.86 -1.79
N HIS A 462 -29.21 -7.07 -1.61
CA HIS A 462 -28.38 -7.39 -0.43
C HIS A 462 -26.86 -7.33 -0.68
N GLY A 463 -26.40 -6.60 -1.70
CA GLY A 463 -24.97 -6.59 -2.06
C GLY A 463 -24.30 -5.26 -2.34
N GLU A 464 -24.99 -4.14 -2.36
CA GLU A 464 -24.41 -2.79 -2.31
C GLU A 464 -25.53 -1.86 -1.84
N GLU A 465 -25.38 -1.35 -0.62
CA GLU A 465 -26.11 -0.20 -0.14
C GLU A 465 -26.00 0.87 -1.23
N HIS A 466 -27.12 1.27 -1.83
CA HIS A 466 -27.20 2.50 -2.59
C HIS A 466 -26.89 3.61 -1.58
N GLU A 467 -25.63 4.02 -1.54
CA GLU A 467 -25.14 5.10 -0.70
C GLU A 467 -26.06 6.30 -0.95
N GLU A 468 -26.91 6.61 0.02
CA GLU A 468 -27.62 7.88 0.06
C GLU A 468 -26.54 8.95 -0.02
N PHE A 469 -26.76 10.02 -0.81
CA PHE A 469 -25.82 11.11 -0.93
C PHE A 469 -25.56 11.70 0.48
N ASP A 470 -24.55 11.20 1.17
CA ASP A 470 -24.09 11.75 2.44
C ASP A 470 -22.95 12.72 2.19
N PHE A 471 -23.26 14.00 2.35
CA PHE A 471 -22.29 15.07 2.23
C PHE A 471 -21.14 14.91 3.25
N GLY A 472 -21.44 14.36 4.45
CA GLY A 472 -20.44 14.12 5.49
C GLY A 472 -19.40 13.09 5.03
N GLU A 473 -19.83 12.00 4.43
CA GLU A 473 -18.97 10.96 3.91
C GLU A 473 -18.10 11.45 2.76
N ILE A 474 -18.68 12.17 1.81
CA ILE A 474 -17.94 12.79 0.69
C ILE A 474 -16.87 13.76 1.21
N MET A 475 -17.20 14.55 2.25
CA MET A 475 -16.25 15.47 2.87
C MET A 475 -15.12 14.73 3.56
N ILE A 476 -15.42 13.68 4.33
CA ILE A 476 -14.40 12.84 5.00
C ILE A 476 -13.50 12.20 3.95
N HIS A 477 -14.07 11.63 2.90
CA HIS A 477 -13.31 11.02 1.80
C HIS A 477 -12.39 12.04 1.11
N GLN A 478 -12.85 13.27 0.89
CA GLN A 478 -12.04 14.33 0.30
C GLN A 478 -10.92 14.79 1.24
N VAL A 479 -11.19 14.89 2.54
CA VAL A 479 -10.17 15.22 3.56
C VAL A 479 -9.09 14.12 3.59
N ILE A 480 -9.49 12.86 3.67
CA ILE A 480 -8.56 11.71 3.63
C ILE A 480 -7.73 11.73 2.34
N HIS A 481 -8.37 11.97 1.19
CA HIS A 481 -7.70 12.02 -0.10
C HIS A 481 -6.71 13.21 -0.19
N THR A 482 -7.08 14.37 0.36
CA THR A 482 -6.24 15.59 0.31
C THR A 482 -5.07 15.52 1.28
N ILE A 483 -5.29 14.99 2.50
CA ILE A 483 -4.25 14.82 3.51
C ILE A 483 -3.43 13.55 3.21
N GLY A 484 -4.08 12.48 2.77
CA GLY A 484 -3.45 11.20 2.49
C GLY A 484 -2.51 11.22 1.30
N LYS A 485 -2.81 11.94 0.22
CA LYS A 485 -1.92 12.02 -0.96
C LYS A 485 -0.51 12.49 -0.65
N PRO A 486 -0.28 13.60 0.08
CA PRO A 486 1.08 14.01 0.44
C PRO A 486 1.73 13.12 1.51
N ILE A 487 0.94 12.56 2.45
CA ILE A 487 1.44 11.75 3.57
C ILE A 487 1.59 10.28 3.17
N LEU A 488 0.67 9.72 2.39
CA LEU A 488 0.73 8.33 1.92
C LEU A 488 1.89 8.05 0.96
N HIS A 489 2.43 9.06 0.29
CA HIS A 489 3.68 8.91 -0.46
C HIS A 489 4.93 8.86 0.42
N THR A 490 4.80 9.18 1.71
CA THR A 490 5.93 9.20 2.66
C THR A 490 5.85 8.16 3.77
N LEU A 491 4.69 7.51 3.99
CA LEU A 491 4.53 6.51 5.05
C LEU A 491 3.72 5.30 4.54
N PRO A 492 4.18 4.07 4.78
CA PRO A 492 3.38 2.87 4.53
C PRO A 492 2.35 2.74 5.66
N TYR A 493 1.11 3.13 5.43
CA TYR A 493 0.04 2.86 6.38
C TYR A 493 -0.98 1.90 5.79
N SER A 494 -1.09 0.77 6.45
CA SER A 494 -2.16 -0.20 6.39
C SER A 494 -3.49 0.45 6.75
N ASN A 495 -4.42 0.55 5.81
CA ASN A 495 -5.84 0.67 6.12
C ASN A 495 -6.55 -0.57 5.61
N ASN A 496 -6.70 -1.54 6.53
CA ASN A 496 -7.77 -2.52 6.49
C ASN A 496 -9.03 -1.82 6.98
N TYR A 497 -9.94 -1.52 6.07
CA TYR A 497 -11.39 -1.48 6.30
C TYR A 497 -12.06 -2.00 5.03
#